data_54059ec7c470bddf01997c5fecf0fe2c
#
_entry.id   54059ec7c470bddf01997c5fecf0fe2c
#
_cell.length_a   1.000
_cell.length_b   1.000
_cell.length_c   1.000
_cell.angle_alpha   90.00
_cell.angle_beta   90.00
_cell.angle_gamma   90.00
#
_symmetry.space_group_name_H-M   'P 1'
#
loop_
_entity.id
_entity.type
_entity.pdbx_description
1 polymer ?
#
loop_
_entity_poly.entity_id
_entity_poly.type
_entity_poly.pdbx_seq_one_letter_code
_entity_poly.pdbx_strand_id
1 'polypeptide(L)'
;MPGVVGIYLDGEPMKGVGPQDVALAIIGATFGNGYVNNKVMEFVGPGVGKLSADFRIGIDVMTTETTCLSSIWRTDDKIKEFYDIHGRSDDFRELEPGAVAYYDGLVYVNLSEIKPMIAMPFHPSNVYTIEDVNANLADVLHDVEQRALVSLDGAVDYSLQDKIVNGKLYVDF
;
A
#
# COMPACT_ATOMS: atom_id res chain seq x y z
N MET A 1 23.99 5.04 -8.55
CA MET A 1 22.86 5.40 -7.68
C MET A 1 21.67 4.53 -8.06
N PRO A 2 20.83 4.11 -7.12
CA PRO A 2 19.60 3.44 -7.48
C PRO A 2 18.68 4.41 -8.25
N GLY A 3 17.80 3.85 -9.06
CA GLY A 3 16.74 4.63 -9.69
C GLY A 3 15.75 5.17 -8.67
N VAL A 4 15.05 6.25 -8.98
CA VAL A 4 14.04 6.88 -8.13
C VAL A 4 12.71 6.91 -8.86
N VAL A 5 11.66 6.42 -8.22
CA VAL A 5 10.28 6.47 -8.72
C VAL A 5 9.47 7.44 -7.88
N GLY A 6 8.92 8.46 -8.51
CA GLY A 6 7.99 9.37 -7.86
C GLY A 6 6.65 8.68 -7.61
N ILE A 7 6.18 8.71 -6.37
CA ILE A 7 4.82 8.31 -6.00
C ILE A 7 4.02 9.59 -5.79
N TYR A 8 3.32 10.01 -6.84
CA TYR A 8 2.59 11.27 -6.84
C TYR A 8 1.20 11.08 -6.25
N LEU A 9 1.01 11.60 -5.04
CA LEU A 9 -0.25 11.54 -4.31
C LEU A 9 -1.11 12.78 -4.62
N ASP A 10 -2.35 12.57 -5.01
CA ASP A 10 -3.34 13.62 -5.23
C ASP A 10 -4.61 13.35 -4.44
N GLY A 11 -5.43 14.38 -4.24
CA GLY A 11 -6.67 14.24 -3.47
C GLY A 11 -6.45 14.00 -1.98
N GLU A 12 -7.45 13.41 -1.33
CA GLU A 12 -7.42 13.03 0.08
C GLU A 12 -8.19 11.73 0.31
N PRO A 13 -7.80 10.89 1.30
CA PRO A 13 -8.48 9.63 1.56
C PRO A 13 -9.93 9.84 1.96
N MET A 14 -10.82 9.00 1.44
CA MET A 14 -12.21 8.97 1.87
C MET A 14 -12.33 8.46 3.31
N LYS A 15 -13.44 8.80 3.96
CA LYS A 15 -13.75 8.27 5.29
C LYS A 15 -13.82 6.74 5.25
N GLY A 16 -13.07 6.08 6.13
CA GLY A 16 -12.98 4.63 6.22
C GLY A 16 -11.80 4.02 5.46
N VAL A 17 -11.07 4.82 4.69
CA VAL A 17 -9.82 4.43 4.06
C VAL A 17 -8.66 4.76 4.99
N GLY A 18 -7.87 3.75 5.32
CA GLY A 18 -6.69 3.87 6.17
C GLY A 18 -5.37 3.82 5.37
N PRO A 19 -4.24 3.99 6.06
CA PRO A 19 -2.93 3.91 5.41
C PRO A 19 -2.66 2.56 4.75
N GLN A 20 -3.17 1.47 5.32
CA GLN A 20 -3.03 0.12 4.76
C GLN A 20 -3.73 -0.01 3.39
N ASP A 21 -4.89 0.62 3.21
CA ASP A 21 -5.59 0.59 1.92
C ASP A 21 -4.76 1.27 0.83
N VAL A 22 -4.17 2.42 1.15
CA VAL A 22 -3.28 3.15 0.23
C VAL A 22 -2.02 2.33 -0.08
N ALA A 23 -1.41 1.73 0.94
CA ALA A 23 -0.24 0.88 0.77
C ALA A 23 -0.55 -0.33 -0.11
N LEU A 24 -1.67 -1.03 0.14
CA LEU A 24 -2.12 -2.18 -0.66
C LEU A 24 -2.39 -1.79 -2.11
N ALA A 25 -2.99 -0.62 -2.37
CA ALA A 25 -3.19 -0.12 -3.73
C ALA A 25 -1.85 0.08 -4.46
N ILE A 26 -0.85 0.65 -3.79
CA ILE A 26 0.50 0.85 -4.36
C ILE A 26 1.19 -0.49 -4.59
N ILE A 27 1.13 -1.42 -3.64
CA ILE A 27 1.72 -2.76 -3.76
C ILE A 27 1.10 -3.51 -4.94
N GLY A 28 -0.21 -3.53 -5.04
CA GLY A 28 -0.93 -4.17 -6.15
C GLY A 28 -0.54 -3.62 -7.52
N ALA A 29 -0.32 -2.31 -7.61
CA ALA A 29 0.04 -1.64 -8.85
C ALA A 29 1.52 -1.83 -9.26
N THR A 30 2.42 -2.09 -8.31
CA THR A 30 3.87 -2.00 -8.55
C THR A 30 4.64 -3.31 -8.40
N PHE A 31 4.13 -4.25 -7.59
CA PHE A 31 4.86 -5.49 -7.29
C PHE A 31 4.93 -6.44 -8.51
N GLY A 32 3.80 -6.72 -9.15
CA GLY A 32 3.72 -7.76 -10.19
C GLY A 32 4.57 -7.48 -11.43
N ASN A 33 4.82 -6.22 -11.74
CA ASN A 33 5.67 -5.77 -12.85
C ASN A 33 7.10 -5.37 -12.41
N GLY A 34 7.40 -5.44 -11.11
CA GLY A 34 8.70 -5.05 -10.56
C GLY A 34 9.03 -3.57 -10.72
N TYR A 35 8.04 -2.70 -10.88
CA TYR A 35 8.23 -1.30 -11.27
C TYR A 35 9.14 -0.51 -10.33
N VAL A 36 9.06 -0.80 -9.03
CA VAL A 36 9.87 -0.15 -7.99
C VAL A 36 10.96 -1.06 -7.42
N ASN A 37 11.13 -2.27 -7.97
CA ASN A 37 12.13 -3.21 -7.50
C ASN A 37 13.55 -2.60 -7.55
N ASN A 38 14.27 -2.67 -6.43
CA ASN A 38 15.60 -2.09 -6.25
C ASN A 38 15.71 -0.58 -6.55
N LYS A 39 14.60 0.15 -6.45
CA LYS A 39 14.55 1.61 -6.61
C LYS A 39 14.11 2.27 -5.30
N VAL A 40 14.33 3.58 -5.20
CA VAL A 40 13.81 4.41 -4.12
C VAL A 40 12.43 4.94 -4.54
N MET A 41 11.46 4.88 -3.64
CA MET A 41 10.15 5.52 -3.81
C MET A 41 10.19 6.89 -3.14
N GLU A 42 9.89 7.95 -3.89
CA GLU A 42 9.79 9.30 -3.34
C GLU A 42 8.34 9.78 -3.40
N PHE A 43 7.74 9.98 -2.22
CA PHE A 43 6.35 10.39 -2.07
C PHE A 43 6.22 11.91 -2.17
N VAL A 44 5.56 12.35 -3.22
CA VAL A 44 5.39 13.77 -3.59
C VAL A 44 3.95 14.08 -3.96
N GLY A 45 3.68 15.31 -4.31
CA GLY A 45 2.35 15.76 -4.74
C GLY A 45 1.54 16.41 -3.63
N PRO A 46 0.41 17.07 -3.98
CA PRO A 46 -0.42 17.83 -3.04
C PRO A 46 -1.11 16.95 -2.01
N GLY A 47 -1.41 15.70 -2.32
CA GLY A 47 -2.02 14.73 -1.42
C GLY A 47 -1.17 14.43 -0.18
N VAL A 48 0.17 14.53 -0.28
CA VAL A 48 1.06 14.33 0.88
C VAL A 48 0.67 15.28 2.03
N GLY A 49 0.41 16.55 1.74
CA GLY A 49 0.00 17.54 2.74
C GLY A 49 -1.36 17.26 3.39
N LYS A 50 -2.16 16.32 2.87
CA LYS A 50 -3.44 15.90 3.47
C LYS A 50 -3.28 14.81 4.52
N LEU A 51 -2.15 14.10 4.51
CA LEU A 51 -1.87 12.96 5.37
C LEU A 51 -1.15 13.39 6.65
N SER A 52 -1.59 12.90 7.80
CA SER A 52 -0.84 13.05 9.07
C SER A 52 0.48 12.29 9.01
N ALA A 53 1.38 12.56 9.95
CA ALA A 53 2.63 11.79 10.09
C ALA A 53 2.34 10.30 10.30
N ASP A 54 1.39 9.95 11.18
CA ASP A 54 1.01 8.57 11.46
C ASP A 54 0.47 7.86 10.21
N PHE A 55 -0.32 8.56 9.40
CA PHE A 55 -0.84 8.00 8.15
C PHE A 55 0.30 7.70 7.16
N ARG A 56 1.27 8.61 7.01
CA ARG A 56 2.46 8.39 6.17
C ARG A 56 3.30 7.22 6.66
N ILE A 57 3.53 7.14 7.99
CA ILE A 57 4.23 6.00 8.61
C ILE A 57 3.49 4.69 8.32
N GLY A 58 2.15 4.68 8.42
CA GLY A 58 1.35 3.50 8.14
C GLY A 58 1.41 3.03 6.68
N ILE A 59 1.60 3.94 5.72
CA ILE A 59 1.91 3.56 4.32
C ILE A 59 3.34 3.04 4.23
N ASP A 60 4.28 3.76 4.84
CA ASP A 60 5.72 3.56 4.69
C ASP A 60 6.18 2.18 5.15
N VAL A 61 5.63 1.69 6.28
CA VAL A 61 5.99 0.36 6.82
C VAL A 61 5.69 -0.79 5.86
N MET A 62 4.77 -0.61 4.92
CA MET A 62 4.41 -1.62 3.93
C MET A 62 5.15 -1.47 2.59
N THR A 63 5.97 -0.44 2.41
CA THR A 63 6.71 -0.26 1.14
C THR A 63 7.71 -1.38 0.88
N THR A 64 8.23 -2.02 1.92
CA THR A 64 9.12 -3.19 1.82
C THR A 64 8.52 -4.35 1.04
N GLU A 65 7.20 -4.51 1.07
CA GLU A 65 6.47 -5.54 0.31
C GLU A 65 6.55 -5.32 -1.21
N THR A 66 6.96 -4.14 -1.67
CA THR A 66 7.17 -3.85 -3.09
C THR A 66 8.57 -4.23 -3.58
N THR A 67 9.47 -4.69 -2.68
CA THR A 67 10.89 -4.93 -2.96
C THR A 67 11.67 -3.66 -3.34
N CYS A 68 11.18 -2.47 -2.97
CA CYS A 68 11.92 -1.23 -3.11
C CYS A 68 13.14 -1.19 -2.15
N LEU A 69 14.11 -0.35 -2.44
CA LEU A 69 15.29 -0.17 -1.58
C LEU A 69 15.00 0.70 -0.37
N SER A 70 14.16 1.71 -0.55
CA SER A 70 13.81 2.69 0.47
C SER A 70 12.63 3.52 0.01
N SER A 71 12.03 4.24 0.95
CA SER A 71 11.01 5.25 0.71
C SER A 71 11.41 6.57 1.36
N ILE A 72 11.08 7.66 0.72
CA ILE A 72 11.37 9.02 1.18
C ILE A 72 10.08 9.84 1.04
N TRP A 73 9.78 10.62 2.07
CA TRP A 73 8.65 11.52 2.09
C TRP A 73 9.11 12.97 2.18
N ARG A 74 8.48 13.85 1.42
CA ARG A 74 8.64 15.28 1.67
C ARG A 74 8.16 15.60 3.09
N THR A 75 8.81 16.55 3.74
CA THR A 75 8.41 17.06 5.05
C THR A 75 7.56 18.33 4.91
N ASP A 76 6.73 18.59 5.90
CA ASP A 76 5.85 19.76 5.98
C ASP A 76 5.49 20.08 7.44
N ASP A 77 4.56 21.00 7.64
CA ASP A 77 4.12 21.42 8.97
C ASP A 77 3.57 20.26 9.82
N LYS A 78 2.96 19.22 9.20
CA LYS A 78 2.47 18.05 9.94
C LYS A 78 3.60 17.18 10.47
N ILE A 79 4.70 17.08 9.74
CA ILE A 79 5.91 16.40 10.22
C ILE A 79 6.57 17.24 11.31
N LYS A 80 6.58 18.58 11.15
CA LYS A 80 7.09 19.47 12.20
C LYS A 80 6.28 19.32 13.48
N GLU A 81 4.95 19.34 13.41
CA GLU A 81 4.06 19.11 14.55
C GLU A 81 4.35 17.77 15.25
N PHE A 82 4.56 16.71 14.47
CA PHE A 82 4.95 15.40 15.01
C PHE A 82 6.25 15.46 15.82
N TYR A 83 7.28 16.15 15.32
CA TYR A 83 8.52 16.36 16.06
C TYR A 83 8.30 17.20 17.33
N ASP A 84 7.47 18.26 17.23
CA ASP A 84 7.16 19.15 18.36
C ASP A 84 6.46 18.38 19.50
N ILE A 85 5.46 17.55 19.17
CA ILE A 85 4.74 16.70 20.16
C ILE A 85 5.69 15.73 20.87
N HIS A 86 6.71 15.24 20.15
CA HIS A 86 7.70 14.32 20.71
C HIS A 86 8.90 15.01 21.39
N GLY A 87 8.85 16.35 21.58
CA GLY A 87 9.92 17.11 22.20
C GLY A 87 11.22 17.15 21.38
N ARG A 88 11.12 17.02 20.07
CA ARG A 88 12.24 16.94 19.12
C ARG A 88 12.20 18.05 18.07
N SER A 89 11.67 19.21 18.38
CA SER A 89 11.51 20.32 17.45
C SER A 89 12.81 20.70 16.72
N ASP A 90 13.95 20.63 17.43
CA ASP A 90 15.26 20.97 16.89
C ASP A 90 15.78 19.95 15.87
N ASP A 91 15.20 18.76 15.81
CA ASP A 91 15.57 17.70 14.87
C ASP A 91 14.85 17.81 13.51
N PHE A 92 13.78 18.60 13.45
CA PHE A 92 13.05 18.80 12.20
C PHE A 92 13.96 19.42 11.13
N ARG A 93 13.90 18.87 9.93
CA ARG A 93 14.57 19.42 8.74
C ARG A 93 13.57 19.39 7.59
N GLU A 94 13.54 20.47 6.84
CA GLU A 94 12.79 20.53 5.60
C GLU A 94 13.46 19.64 4.55
N LEU A 95 12.65 18.76 3.95
CA LEU A 95 13.04 17.87 2.88
C LEU A 95 11.99 17.95 1.77
N GLU A 96 12.39 18.53 0.66
CA GLU A 96 11.55 18.62 -0.55
C GLU A 96 12.40 18.41 -1.80
N PRO A 97 11.80 17.88 -2.89
CA PRO A 97 12.45 17.89 -4.18
C PRO A 97 12.68 19.34 -4.64
N GLY A 98 13.70 19.56 -5.44
CA GLY A 98 13.93 20.87 -6.06
C GLY A 98 12.78 21.28 -6.99
N ALA A 99 12.78 22.55 -7.44
CA ALA A 99 11.76 23.10 -8.35
C ALA A 99 11.62 22.27 -9.65
N VAL A 100 12.67 21.58 -10.05
CA VAL A 100 12.67 20.59 -11.13
C VAL A 100 13.33 19.34 -10.59
N ALA A 101 12.60 18.23 -10.57
CA ALA A 101 13.09 16.92 -10.18
C ALA A 101 12.89 15.93 -11.32
N TYR A 102 13.86 15.01 -11.49
CA TYR A 102 13.81 13.98 -12.51
C TYR A 102 13.65 12.62 -11.83
N TYR A 103 12.68 11.84 -12.28
CA TYR A 103 12.41 10.50 -11.82
C TYR A 103 12.57 9.48 -12.93
N ASP A 104 13.02 8.28 -12.61
CA ASP A 104 13.08 7.16 -13.56
C ASP A 104 11.69 6.59 -13.88
N GLY A 105 10.69 7.00 -13.13
CA GLY A 105 9.30 6.63 -13.34
C GLY A 105 8.36 7.37 -12.38
N LEU A 106 7.07 7.26 -12.65
CA LEU A 106 6.03 7.89 -11.83
C LEU A 106 4.87 6.93 -11.64
N VAL A 107 4.38 6.85 -10.41
CA VAL A 107 3.11 6.23 -10.05
C VAL A 107 2.17 7.34 -9.58
N TYR A 108 1.07 7.53 -10.30
CA TYR A 108 0.03 8.47 -9.89
C TYR A 108 -1.00 7.75 -9.01
N VAL A 109 -1.28 8.31 -7.85
CA VAL A 109 -2.24 7.77 -6.89
C VAL A 109 -3.26 8.85 -6.53
N ASN A 110 -4.50 8.67 -6.93
CA ASN A 110 -5.61 9.50 -6.47
C ASN A 110 -6.17 8.93 -5.17
N LEU A 111 -5.81 9.55 -4.05
CA LEU A 111 -6.25 9.12 -2.71
C LEU A 111 -7.78 9.09 -2.57
N SER A 112 -8.50 9.94 -3.32
CA SER A 112 -9.96 10.02 -3.27
C SER A 112 -10.67 8.87 -4.00
N GLU A 113 -9.94 8.07 -4.77
CA GLU A 113 -10.46 6.91 -5.49
C GLU A 113 -10.16 5.57 -4.81
N ILE A 114 -9.28 5.59 -3.81
CA ILE A 114 -8.94 4.39 -3.07
C ILE A 114 -10.12 3.97 -2.21
N LYS A 115 -10.49 2.70 -2.32
CA LYS A 115 -11.53 2.04 -1.54
C LYS A 115 -10.90 1.21 -0.41
N PRO A 116 -11.68 0.80 0.61
CA PRO A 116 -11.21 -0.20 1.58
C PRO A 116 -10.75 -1.49 0.89
N MET A 117 -9.55 -1.95 1.22
CA MET A 117 -8.87 -3.04 0.55
C MET A 117 -8.54 -4.21 1.48
N ILE A 118 -8.31 -5.36 0.91
CA ILE A 118 -7.88 -6.56 1.61
C ILE A 118 -6.83 -7.29 0.76
N ALA A 119 -5.79 -7.78 1.41
CA ALA A 119 -4.83 -8.69 0.80
C ALA A 119 -5.21 -10.14 1.09
N MET A 120 -5.22 -10.95 0.05
CA MET A 120 -5.41 -12.39 0.16
C MET A 120 -4.04 -13.10 0.27
N PRO A 121 -3.98 -14.32 0.86
CA PRO A 121 -2.74 -15.08 0.88
C PRO A 121 -2.18 -15.25 -0.55
N PHE A 122 -0.86 -15.34 -0.73
CA PHE A 122 0.20 -15.47 0.27
C PHE A 122 1.07 -14.19 0.33
N HIS A 123 0.81 -13.19 -0.50
CA HIS A 123 1.60 -11.96 -0.60
C HIS A 123 0.66 -10.74 -0.67
N PRO A 124 1.00 -9.60 -0.05
CA PRO A 124 0.17 -8.39 -0.08
C PRO A 124 -0.18 -7.84 -1.47
N SER A 125 0.55 -8.27 -2.52
CA SER A 125 0.18 -7.93 -3.91
C SER A 125 -1.06 -8.68 -4.44
N ASN A 126 -1.51 -9.72 -3.74
CA ASN A 126 -2.78 -10.37 -4.04
C ASN A 126 -3.93 -9.59 -3.41
N VAL A 127 -4.16 -8.40 -3.92
CA VAL A 127 -5.01 -7.39 -3.31
C VAL A 127 -6.29 -7.18 -4.10
N TYR A 128 -7.37 -6.95 -3.36
CA TYR A 128 -8.70 -6.66 -3.89
C TYR A 128 -9.33 -5.53 -3.07
N THR A 129 -10.32 -4.85 -3.65
CA THR A 129 -11.24 -4.07 -2.80
C THR A 129 -12.16 -5.02 -2.03
N ILE A 130 -12.59 -4.63 -0.84
CA ILE A 130 -13.58 -5.43 -0.07
C ILE A 130 -14.87 -5.61 -0.88
N GLU A 131 -15.22 -4.61 -1.69
CA GLU A 131 -16.37 -4.68 -2.58
C GLU A 131 -16.22 -5.79 -3.63
N ASP A 132 -15.05 -5.88 -4.28
CA ASP A 132 -14.77 -6.90 -5.30
C ASP A 132 -14.76 -8.31 -4.69
N VAL A 133 -14.19 -8.48 -3.49
CA VAL A 133 -14.25 -9.76 -2.78
C VAL A 133 -15.68 -10.16 -2.49
N ASN A 134 -16.50 -9.24 -1.99
CA ASN A 134 -17.90 -9.54 -1.69
C ASN A 134 -18.74 -9.86 -2.94
N ALA A 135 -18.41 -9.23 -4.07
CA ALA A 135 -19.10 -9.48 -5.35
C ALA A 135 -18.68 -10.82 -6.00
N ASN A 136 -17.43 -11.27 -5.78
CA ASN A 136 -16.83 -12.41 -6.47
C ASN A 136 -16.19 -13.41 -5.48
N LEU A 137 -16.80 -13.58 -4.31
CA LEU A 137 -16.18 -14.32 -3.19
C LEU A 137 -15.71 -15.73 -3.56
N ALA A 138 -16.53 -16.50 -4.27
CA ALA A 138 -16.20 -17.87 -4.65
C ALA A 138 -14.98 -17.93 -5.59
N ASP A 139 -14.93 -17.04 -6.59
CA ASP A 139 -13.85 -17.01 -7.55
C ASP A 139 -12.53 -16.55 -6.91
N VAL A 140 -12.58 -15.53 -6.03
CA VAL A 140 -11.42 -15.04 -5.29
C VAL A 140 -10.86 -16.14 -4.39
N LEU A 141 -11.72 -16.84 -3.64
CA LEU A 141 -11.27 -17.93 -2.77
C LEU A 141 -10.73 -19.13 -3.56
N HIS A 142 -11.33 -19.43 -4.72
CA HIS A 142 -10.80 -20.45 -5.60
C HIS A 142 -9.39 -20.12 -6.12
N ASP A 143 -9.15 -18.87 -6.54
CA ASP A 143 -7.79 -18.42 -6.95
C ASP A 143 -6.78 -18.59 -5.81
N VAL A 144 -7.15 -18.23 -4.57
CA VAL A 144 -6.29 -18.44 -3.39
C VAL A 144 -6.00 -19.93 -3.17
N GLU A 145 -6.99 -20.81 -3.30
CA GLU A 145 -6.80 -22.27 -3.20
C GLU A 145 -5.81 -22.78 -4.26
N GLN A 146 -5.94 -22.34 -5.52
CA GLN A 146 -5.03 -22.75 -6.58
C GLN A 146 -3.59 -22.28 -6.33
N ARG A 147 -3.42 -21.05 -5.84
CA ARG A 147 -2.10 -20.53 -5.43
C ARG A 147 -1.51 -21.30 -4.25
N ALA A 148 -2.34 -21.70 -3.28
CA ALA A 148 -1.94 -22.53 -2.17
C ALA A 148 -1.41 -23.89 -2.63
N LEU A 149 -2.14 -24.58 -3.51
CA LEU A 149 -1.72 -25.87 -4.07
C LEU A 149 -0.36 -25.79 -4.77
N VAL A 150 -0.14 -24.73 -5.55
CA VAL A 150 1.15 -24.51 -6.23
C VAL A 150 2.27 -24.21 -5.21
N SER A 151 2.02 -23.33 -4.23
CA SER A 151 3.04 -22.90 -3.27
C SER A 151 3.43 -23.98 -2.27
N LEU A 152 2.54 -24.94 -2.03
CA LEU A 152 2.72 -26.02 -1.05
C LEU A 152 2.96 -27.40 -1.72
N ASP A 153 3.26 -27.42 -3.01
CA ASP A 153 3.50 -28.66 -3.80
C ASP A 153 2.38 -29.72 -3.62
N GLY A 154 1.15 -29.28 -3.43
CA GLY A 154 0.00 -30.16 -3.19
C GLY A 154 0.01 -30.86 -1.81
N ALA A 155 0.87 -30.44 -0.89
CA ALA A 155 1.05 -31.09 0.41
C ALA A 155 -0.13 -30.90 1.39
N VAL A 156 -1.07 -30.01 1.09
CA VAL A 156 -2.19 -29.67 1.97
C VAL A 156 -3.50 -29.74 1.20
N ASP A 157 -4.45 -30.50 1.73
CA ASP A 157 -5.86 -30.42 1.34
C ASP A 157 -6.46 -29.15 1.97
N TYR A 158 -6.59 -28.10 1.16
CA TYR A 158 -6.93 -26.76 1.60
C TYR A 158 -8.16 -26.27 0.83
N SER A 159 -9.29 -26.18 1.53
CA SER A 159 -10.54 -25.66 0.96
C SER A 159 -11.00 -24.39 1.70
N LEU A 160 -11.14 -23.31 0.97
CA LEU A 160 -11.77 -22.07 1.42
C LEU A 160 -13.23 -21.98 0.97
N GLN A 161 -13.61 -22.70 -0.07
CA GLN A 161 -14.98 -22.74 -0.58
C GLN A 161 -15.95 -23.23 0.50
N ASP A 162 -15.51 -24.18 1.33
CA ASP A 162 -16.29 -24.71 2.45
C ASP A 162 -16.52 -23.69 3.56
N LYS A 163 -15.79 -22.57 3.54
CA LYS A 163 -15.96 -21.47 4.49
C LYS A 163 -16.99 -20.42 4.04
N ILE A 164 -17.62 -20.64 2.89
CA ILE A 164 -18.70 -19.76 2.42
C ILE A 164 -20.02 -20.23 3.06
N VAL A 165 -20.51 -19.41 3.98
CA VAL A 165 -21.80 -19.67 4.66
C VAL A 165 -22.76 -18.54 4.34
N ASN A 166 -23.91 -18.88 3.73
CA ASN A 166 -24.92 -17.89 3.30
C ASN A 166 -24.33 -16.76 2.42
N GLY A 167 -23.42 -17.10 1.51
CA GLY A 167 -22.78 -16.14 0.61
C GLY A 167 -21.77 -15.22 1.28
N LYS A 168 -21.32 -15.54 2.48
CA LYS A 168 -20.30 -14.76 3.22
C LYS A 168 -19.17 -15.68 3.65
N LEU A 169 -17.95 -15.13 3.67
CA LEU A 169 -16.80 -15.83 4.24
C LEU A 169 -16.94 -15.92 5.75
N TYR A 170 -16.91 -17.14 6.26
CA TYR A 170 -16.84 -17.41 7.70
C TYR A 170 -15.37 -17.46 8.14
N VAL A 171 -15.01 -16.65 9.13
CA VAL A 171 -13.66 -16.57 9.67
C VAL A 171 -13.72 -16.89 11.16
N ASP A 172 -12.95 -17.91 11.57
CA ASP A 172 -12.71 -18.21 12.99
C ASP A 172 -11.53 -17.40 13.52
N PHE A 173 -11.64 -16.88 14.73
CA PHE A 173 -10.59 -16.17 15.45
C PHE A 173 -10.10 -16.99 16.63
#